data_09872c71a40ac951c7c825df2bdcdb0e
#
_entry.id   09872c71a40ac951c7c825df2bdcdb0e
#
_cell.length_a   1.000
_cell.length_b   1.000
_cell.length_c   1.000
_cell.angle_alpha   90.00
_cell.angle_beta   90.00
_cell.angle_gamma   90.00
#
_symmetry.space_group_name_H-M   'P 1'
#
loop_
_entity.id
_entity.type
_entity.pdbx_description
1 polymer ?
#
loop_
_entity_poly.entity_id
_entity_poly.type
_entity_poly.pdbx_seq_one_letter_code
_entity_poly.pdbx_strand_id
1 'polypeptide(L)'
;AANEGNAVGIAAGYYFSTNRVPLVYMQNSGMGNAFNPIVSLADKNVYSVPLVLLIGWRGEPGTNDWPQHRTQGAVTDKLLEMLDIPFAAAEDNDDLMEARIQWAVRLARTRRGPVAVIAGKGVFAGGKKTSVLSGRYPMSREEAIEIILDTLPEHTIYVATTGRATRELYFLRERRKEGHGHDFLNVGAMGHASS
;
A
#
# COMPACT_ATOMS: atom_id res chain seq x y z
N ALA A 1 9.26 5.83 -1.82
CA ALA A 1 9.79 5.02 -0.72
C ALA A 1 9.80 3.55 -1.14
N ALA A 2 10.73 2.77 -0.62
CA ALA A 2 10.84 1.33 -0.94
C ALA A 2 9.72 0.51 -0.27
N ASN A 3 9.29 0.93 0.92
CA ASN A 3 8.15 0.38 1.64
C ASN A 3 7.52 1.45 2.55
N GLU A 4 6.44 1.09 3.23
CA GLU A 4 5.66 2.02 4.06
C GLU A 4 6.43 2.48 5.30
N GLY A 5 7.25 1.63 5.89
CA GLY A 5 8.13 2.02 7.01
C GLY A 5 9.13 3.08 6.60
N ASN A 6 9.77 2.92 5.43
CA ASN A 6 10.66 3.93 4.86
C ASN A 6 9.90 5.23 4.54
N ALA A 7 8.64 5.15 4.11
CA ALA A 7 7.83 6.34 3.85
C ALA A 7 7.62 7.17 5.13
N VAL A 8 7.33 6.51 6.26
CA VAL A 8 7.23 7.19 7.57
C VAL A 8 8.57 7.80 7.99
N GLY A 9 9.69 7.08 7.80
CA GLY A 9 11.02 7.60 8.10
C GLY A 9 11.39 8.83 7.27
N ILE A 10 11.13 8.81 5.96
CA ILE A 10 11.34 9.95 5.06
C ILE A 10 10.45 11.14 5.49
N ALA A 11 9.19 10.87 5.83
CA ALA A 11 8.26 11.89 6.31
C ALA A 11 8.76 12.55 7.61
N ALA A 12 9.26 11.77 8.55
CA ALA A 12 9.86 12.31 9.78
C ALA A 12 11.08 13.20 9.48
N GLY A 13 11.99 12.73 8.61
CA GLY A 13 13.13 13.54 8.16
C GLY A 13 12.72 14.84 7.48
N TYR A 14 11.68 14.79 6.65
CA TYR A 14 11.10 15.99 6.03
C TYR A 14 10.56 16.98 7.08
N TYR A 15 9.82 16.48 8.07
CA TYR A 15 9.33 17.31 9.16
C TYR A 15 10.48 17.96 9.95
N PHE A 16 11.49 17.19 10.33
CA PHE A 16 12.64 17.72 11.08
C PHE A 16 13.42 18.81 10.33
N SER A 17 13.50 18.68 9.00
CA SER A 17 14.24 19.66 8.19
C SER A 17 13.43 20.89 7.81
N THR A 18 12.09 20.80 7.73
CA THR A 18 11.25 21.87 7.18
C THR A 18 10.19 22.41 8.14
N ASN A 19 9.92 21.71 9.24
CA ASN A 19 8.81 21.96 10.16
C ASN A 19 7.43 21.97 9.47
N ARG A 20 7.32 21.31 8.30
CA ARG A 20 6.05 21.14 7.58
C ARG A 20 5.48 19.76 7.85
N VAL A 21 4.16 19.68 8.06
CA VAL A 21 3.45 18.40 8.26
C VAL A 21 3.48 17.61 6.95
N PRO A 22 4.13 16.43 6.92
CA PRO A 22 4.12 15.58 5.75
C PRO A 22 2.84 14.77 5.65
N LEU A 23 2.53 14.30 4.42
CA LEU A 23 1.50 13.32 4.16
C LEU A 23 2.17 12.03 3.67
N VAL A 24 1.82 10.91 4.31
CA VAL A 24 2.22 9.57 3.89
C VAL A 24 0.99 8.85 3.33
N TYR A 25 1.03 8.54 2.05
CA TYR A 25 0.00 7.73 1.39
C TYR A 25 0.41 6.25 1.40
N MET A 26 -0.52 5.40 1.83
CA MET A 26 -0.32 3.95 1.81
C MET A 26 -1.64 3.19 1.68
N GLN A 27 -1.59 1.93 1.31
CA GLN A 27 -2.69 1.00 1.49
C GLN A 27 -2.68 0.48 2.94
N ASN A 28 -3.83 0.13 3.50
CA ASN A 28 -3.90 -0.43 4.87
C ASN A 28 -3.06 -1.71 5.06
N SER A 29 -2.82 -2.48 3.99
CA SER A 29 -1.89 -3.62 4.04
C SER A 29 -0.46 -3.23 4.38
N GLY A 30 -0.07 -1.99 4.11
CA GLY A 30 1.25 -1.45 4.44
C GLY A 30 1.41 -1.01 5.90
N MET A 31 0.32 -0.94 6.67
CA MET A 31 0.38 -0.52 8.08
C MET A 31 1.25 -1.44 8.93
N GLY A 32 1.31 -2.75 8.60
CA GLY A 32 2.22 -3.68 9.28
C GLY A 32 3.69 -3.27 9.15
N ASN A 33 4.12 -2.82 7.98
CA ASN A 33 5.48 -2.32 7.73
C ASN A 33 5.73 -0.95 8.38
N ALA A 34 4.68 -0.14 8.50
CA ALA A 34 4.76 1.20 9.09
C ALA A 34 4.60 1.20 10.62
N PHE A 35 4.17 0.08 11.21
CA PHE A 35 3.88 0.00 12.65
C PHE A 35 5.06 0.46 13.50
N ASN A 36 6.22 -0.16 13.31
CA ASN A 36 7.40 0.18 14.12
C ASN A 36 7.80 1.67 13.99
N PRO A 37 8.01 2.27 12.82
CA PRO A 37 8.36 3.69 12.74
C PRO A 37 7.23 4.62 13.19
N ILE A 38 5.98 4.21 13.17
CA ILE A 38 4.89 5.00 13.76
C ILE A 38 5.07 5.06 15.29
N VAL A 39 5.26 3.92 15.96
CA VAL A 39 5.31 3.86 17.43
C VAL A 39 6.68 4.20 18.01
N SER A 40 7.77 3.99 17.28
CA SER A 40 9.14 4.20 17.76
C SER A 40 9.81 5.47 17.22
N LEU A 41 9.19 6.16 16.26
CA LEU A 41 9.72 7.41 15.69
C LEU A 41 8.67 8.53 15.74
N ALA A 42 7.46 8.32 15.17
CA ALA A 42 6.50 9.39 15.01
C ALA A 42 5.62 9.65 16.26
N ASP A 43 5.54 8.70 17.17
CA ASP A 43 4.69 8.79 18.36
C ASP A 43 4.99 10.03 19.22
N LYS A 44 3.91 10.57 19.84
CA LYS A 44 3.98 11.75 20.72
C LYS A 44 4.92 11.60 21.91
N ASN A 45 5.16 10.36 22.37
CA ASN A 45 6.03 10.05 23.49
C ASN A 45 7.49 9.81 23.06
N VAL A 46 7.79 9.84 21.76
CA VAL A 46 9.13 9.62 21.21
C VAL A 46 9.64 10.92 20.58
N TYR A 47 9.52 11.11 19.27
CA TYR A 47 9.96 12.35 18.61
C TYR A 47 8.83 13.34 18.32
N SER A 48 7.60 12.97 18.61
CA SER A 48 6.43 13.84 18.48
C SER A 48 6.29 14.41 17.07
N VAL A 49 6.35 13.56 16.04
CA VAL A 49 6.31 13.97 14.63
C VAL A 49 4.88 14.12 14.14
N PRO A 50 4.40 15.35 13.88
CA PRO A 50 3.11 15.55 13.23
C PRO A 50 3.17 15.02 11.81
N LEU A 51 2.31 14.07 11.46
CA LEU A 51 2.17 13.59 10.10
C LEU A 51 0.72 13.18 9.80
N VAL A 52 0.32 13.26 8.55
CA VAL A 52 -0.98 12.77 8.07
C VAL A 52 -0.77 11.45 7.34
N LEU A 53 -1.48 10.42 7.78
CA LEU A 53 -1.55 9.12 7.11
C LEU A 53 -2.81 9.11 6.21
N LEU A 54 -2.66 9.07 4.90
CA LEU A 54 -3.76 8.83 3.97
C LEU A 54 -3.77 7.34 3.63
N ILE A 55 -4.76 6.61 4.16
CA ILE A 55 -4.81 5.15 4.12
C ILE A 55 -5.91 4.69 3.20
N GLY A 56 -5.56 4.03 2.10
CA GLY A 56 -6.54 3.33 1.26
C GLY A 56 -7.05 2.07 1.95
N TRP A 57 -8.36 2.00 2.19
CA TRP A 57 -9.00 0.93 2.97
C TRP A 57 -9.39 -0.25 2.09
N ARG A 58 -8.48 -1.21 1.90
CA ARG A 58 -8.79 -2.49 1.24
C ARG A 58 -9.45 -3.42 2.25
N GLY A 59 -10.45 -4.17 1.79
CA GLY A 59 -11.21 -5.08 2.64
C GLY A 59 -12.08 -4.37 3.67
N GLU A 60 -12.48 -3.14 3.40
CA GLU A 60 -13.45 -2.39 4.22
C GLU A 60 -14.67 -3.27 4.50
N PRO A 61 -15.14 -3.39 5.78
CA PRO A 61 -16.30 -4.18 6.13
C PRO A 61 -17.54 -3.81 5.31
N GLY A 62 -18.25 -4.82 4.81
CA GLY A 62 -19.41 -4.61 3.94
C GLY A 62 -19.09 -4.42 2.45
N THR A 63 -17.81 -4.34 2.06
CA THR A 63 -17.40 -4.23 0.66
C THR A 63 -16.94 -5.57 0.10
N ASN A 64 -17.04 -5.74 -1.23
CA ASN A 64 -16.49 -6.91 -1.89
C ASN A 64 -15.02 -6.66 -2.26
N ASP A 65 -14.12 -7.43 -1.63
CA ASP A 65 -12.68 -7.39 -1.89
C ASP A 65 -12.08 -8.81 -1.82
N TRP A 66 -10.81 -8.93 -2.20
CA TRP A 66 -10.10 -10.20 -2.20
C TRP A 66 -9.91 -10.77 -0.79
N PRO A 67 -9.92 -12.11 -0.62
CA PRO A 67 -9.82 -12.76 0.69
C PRO A 67 -8.67 -12.26 1.56
N GLN A 68 -7.49 -12.01 0.97
CA GLN A 68 -6.30 -11.53 1.69
C GLN A 68 -6.45 -10.12 2.29
N HIS A 69 -7.44 -9.34 1.85
CA HIS A 69 -7.71 -8.00 2.40
C HIS A 69 -8.75 -7.99 3.50
N ARG A 70 -9.54 -9.07 3.66
CA ARG A 70 -10.68 -9.10 4.60
C ARG A 70 -10.26 -8.85 6.04
N THR A 71 -9.26 -9.59 6.54
CA THR A 71 -8.77 -9.43 7.91
C THR A 71 -8.14 -8.06 8.10
N GLN A 72 -7.30 -7.61 7.17
CA GLN A 72 -6.67 -6.30 7.24
C GLN A 72 -7.71 -5.17 7.25
N GLY A 73 -8.75 -5.26 6.42
CA GLY A 73 -9.84 -4.30 6.41
C GLY A 73 -10.60 -4.25 7.73
N ALA A 74 -10.90 -5.42 8.30
CA ALA A 74 -11.64 -5.55 9.56
C ALA A 74 -10.88 -5.08 10.80
N VAL A 75 -9.55 -4.92 10.73
CA VAL A 75 -8.73 -4.48 11.87
C VAL A 75 -8.12 -3.09 11.69
N THR A 76 -8.32 -2.44 10.53
CA THR A 76 -7.66 -1.17 10.21
C THR A 76 -8.02 -0.05 11.20
N ASP A 77 -9.29 0.16 11.45
CA ASP A 77 -9.81 1.13 12.42
C ASP A 77 -9.37 0.82 13.86
N LYS A 78 -9.48 -0.45 14.25
CA LYS A 78 -9.06 -0.94 15.58
C LYS A 78 -7.56 -0.77 15.82
N LEU A 79 -6.74 -0.96 14.79
CA LEU A 79 -5.31 -0.73 14.88
C LEU A 79 -5.00 0.74 15.11
N LEU A 80 -5.69 1.65 14.44
CA LEU A 80 -5.53 3.09 14.66
C LEU A 80 -6.00 3.51 16.07
N GLU A 81 -7.12 2.97 16.53
CA GLU A 81 -7.61 3.18 17.90
C GLU A 81 -6.60 2.69 18.94
N MET A 82 -6.08 1.46 18.77
CA MET A 82 -5.09 0.88 19.68
C MET A 82 -3.79 1.69 19.75
N LEU A 83 -3.41 2.35 18.64
CA LEU A 83 -2.25 3.23 18.56
C LEU A 83 -2.55 4.68 19.03
N ASP A 84 -3.74 4.96 19.52
CA ASP A 84 -4.20 6.33 19.84
C ASP A 84 -4.02 7.30 18.67
N ILE A 85 -4.23 6.84 17.44
CA ILE A 85 -4.17 7.67 16.24
C ILE A 85 -5.59 8.10 15.87
N PRO A 86 -5.94 9.38 16.01
CA PRO A 86 -7.24 9.87 15.57
C PRO A 86 -7.38 9.70 14.07
N PHE A 87 -8.55 9.28 13.63
CA PHE A 87 -8.83 9.12 12.22
C PHE A 87 -10.23 9.57 11.83
N ALA A 88 -10.42 9.85 10.55
CA ALA A 88 -11.72 10.12 9.96
C ALA A 88 -11.78 9.54 8.54
N ALA A 89 -13.00 9.28 8.05
CA ALA A 89 -13.20 8.86 6.68
C ALA A 89 -12.86 10.00 5.69
N ALA A 90 -12.30 9.62 4.56
CA ALA A 90 -12.15 10.50 3.41
C ALA A 90 -13.52 10.76 2.77
N GLU A 91 -13.66 11.90 2.15
CA GLU A 91 -14.90 12.34 1.50
C GLU A 91 -14.78 12.24 -0.03
N ASP A 92 -15.89 12.02 -0.70
CA ASP A 92 -15.99 11.96 -2.16
C ASP A 92 -16.30 13.33 -2.81
N ASN A 93 -16.31 14.38 -2.00
CA ASN A 93 -16.50 15.77 -2.40
C ASN A 93 -15.23 16.56 -2.12
N ASP A 94 -14.77 17.35 -3.09
CA ASP A 94 -13.49 18.06 -3.03
C ASP A 94 -13.43 19.07 -1.87
N ASP A 95 -14.49 19.85 -1.63
CA ASP A 95 -14.51 20.83 -0.54
C ASP A 95 -14.47 20.16 0.83
N LEU A 96 -15.23 19.07 1.01
CA LEU A 96 -15.25 18.29 2.23
C LEU A 96 -13.92 17.57 2.44
N MET A 97 -13.31 17.06 1.37
CA MET A 97 -12.00 16.41 1.43
C MET A 97 -10.90 17.40 1.80
N GLU A 98 -10.92 18.61 1.24
CA GLU A 98 -10.00 19.69 1.63
C GLU A 98 -10.15 20.00 3.13
N ALA A 99 -11.39 20.20 3.60
CA ALA A 99 -11.64 20.43 5.03
C ALA A 99 -11.16 19.29 5.90
N ARG A 100 -11.29 18.03 5.43
CA ARG A 100 -10.80 16.82 6.11
C ARG A 100 -9.28 16.80 6.23
N ILE A 101 -8.58 17.10 5.16
CA ILE A 101 -7.11 17.19 5.17
C ILE A 101 -6.63 18.34 6.07
N GLN A 102 -7.27 19.51 5.99
CA GLN A 102 -6.96 20.63 6.87
C GLN A 102 -7.19 20.29 8.35
N TRP A 103 -8.27 19.58 8.67
CA TRP A 103 -8.51 19.05 10.02
C TRP A 103 -7.38 18.13 10.47
N ALA A 104 -6.99 17.16 9.63
CA ALA A 104 -5.93 16.22 9.96
C ALA A 104 -4.59 16.94 10.21
N VAL A 105 -4.24 17.90 9.37
CA VAL A 105 -3.00 18.69 9.53
C VAL A 105 -3.03 19.51 10.84
N ARG A 106 -4.13 20.20 11.14
CA ARG A 106 -4.26 20.96 12.40
C ARG A 106 -4.16 20.03 13.61
N LEU A 107 -4.89 18.92 13.59
CA LEU A 107 -4.88 17.98 14.69
C LEU A 107 -3.52 17.33 14.90
N ALA A 108 -2.83 16.92 13.82
CA ALA A 108 -1.48 16.37 13.89
C ALA A 108 -0.49 17.35 14.56
N ARG A 109 -0.56 18.63 14.20
CA ARG A 109 0.25 19.69 14.84
C ARG A 109 -0.07 19.85 16.33
N THR A 110 -1.36 19.93 16.68
CA THR A 110 -1.77 20.13 18.08
C THR A 110 -1.41 18.93 18.96
N ARG A 111 -1.63 17.72 18.44
CA ARG A 111 -1.29 16.47 19.16
C ARG A 111 0.21 16.16 19.13
N ARG A 112 0.97 16.75 18.21
CA ARG A 112 2.37 16.42 17.94
C ARG A 112 2.55 14.93 17.67
N GLY A 113 1.74 14.39 16.75
CA GLY A 113 1.75 12.98 16.42
C GLY A 113 0.92 12.67 15.16
N PRO A 114 0.87 11.40 14.75
CA PRO A 114 0.14 10.97 13.57
C PRO A 114 -1.37 11.19 13.68
N VAL A 115 -2.01 11.50 12.55
CA VAL A 115 -3.47 11.53 12.35
C VAL A 115 -3.76 10.84 11.02
N ALA A 116 -4.83 10.05 10.93
CA ALA A 116 -5.17 9.32 9.73
C ALA A 116 -6.44 9.83 9.04
N VAL A 117 -6.44 9.73 7.71
CA VAL A 117 -7.63 9.84 6.86
C VAL A 117 -7.75 8.52 6.11
N ILE A 118 -8.87 7.83 6.27
CA ILE A 118 -9.09 6.50 5.68
C ILE A 118 -9.98 6.63 4.46
N ALA A 119 -9.50 6.21 3.31
CA ALA A 119 -10.22 6.27 2.04
C ALA A 119 -10.77 4.90 1.67
N GLY A 120 -12.10 4.76 1.72
CA GLY A 120 -12.83 3.58 1.26
C GLY A 120 -12.80 3.43 -0.26
N LYS A 121 -13.41 2.34 -0.74
CA LYS A 121 -13.49 2.04 -2.17
C LYS A 121 -14.36 3.07 -2.91
N GLY A 122 -13.79 3.69 -3.95
CA GLY A 122 -14.52 4.60 -4.85
C GLY A 122 -14.54 6.06 -4.42
N VAL A 123 -13.96 6.40 -3.26
CA VAL A 123 -13.86 7.79 -2.79
C VAL A 123 -13.06 8.66 -3.77
N PHE A 124 -12.00 8.13 -4.37
CA PHE A 124 -11.22 8.85 -5.36
C PHE A 124 -11.54 8.38 -6.78
N ALA A 125 -11.77 9.34 -7.68
CA ALA A 125 -11.90 9.07 -9.10
C ALA A 125 -10.59 8.52 -9.68
N GLY A 126 -10.70 7.56 -10.60
CA GLY A 126 -9.54 7.07 -11.33
C GLY A 126 -8.92 8.14 -12.20
N GLY A 127 -7.62 8.40 -12.05
CA GLY A 127 -6.90 9.32 -12.92
C GLY A 127 -6.91 8.85 -14.38
N LYS A 128 -6.86 9.78 -15.36
CA LYS A 128 -6.65 9.44 -16.76
C LYS A 128 -5.31 8.73 -16.91
N LYS A 129 -5.30 7.54 -17.51
CA LYS A 129 -4.07 6.83 -17.86
C LYS A 129 -3.30 7.68 -18.89
N THR A 130 -2.29 8.39 -18.47
CA THR A 130 -1.30 8.96 -19.37
C THR A 130 -0.30 7.86 -19.74
N SER A 131 -0.38 7.36 -20.97
CA SER A 131 0.56 6.38 -21.52
C SER A 131 1.89 7.06 -21.88
N VAL A 132 2.68 7.46 -20.89
CA VAL A 132 3.94 8.18 -21.12
C VAL A 132 5.13 7.25 -21.44
N LEU A 133 4.98 5.92 -21.38
CA LEU A 133 6.10 4.99 -21.50
C LEU A 133 6.02 3.97 -22.64
N SER A 134 5.08 4.10 -23.56
CA SER A 134 4.86 3.10 -24.63
C SER A 134 5.95 2.97 -25.69
N GLY A 135 7.01 3.77 -25.65
CA GLY A 135 8.11 3.70 -26.64
C GLY A 135 9.48 3.33 -26.10
N ARG A 136 9.69 3.42 -24.79
CA ARG A 136 11.03 3.20 -24.20
C ARG A 136 11.33 1.74 -23.86
N TYR A 137 10.29 0.94 -23.61
CA TYR A 137 10.41 -0.46 -23.25
C TYR A 137 9.42 -1.26 -24.10
N PRO A 138 9.88 -1.88 -25.21
CA PRO A 138 9.00 -2.58 -26.16
C PRO A 138 8.43 -3.90 -25.59
N MET A 139 9.13 -4.53 -24.63
CA MET A 139 8.71 -5.80 -24.04
C MET A 139 7.76 -5.57 -22.87
N SER A 140 6.62 -6.22 -22.87
CA SER A 140 5.72 -6.29 -21.73
C SER A 140 6.24 -7.25 -20.66
N ARG A 141 5.73 -7.14 -19.43
CA ARG A 141 6.08 -8.08 -18.35
C ARG A 141 5.59 -9.49 -18.68
N GLU A 142 4.42 -9.64 -19.32
CA GLU A 142 3.86 -10.93 -19.71
C GLU A 142 4.77 -11.62 -20.74
N GLU A 143 5.22 -10.90 -21.76
CA GLU A 143 6.20 -11.41 -22.72
C GLU A 143 7.52 -11.82 -22.06
N ALA A 144 8.01 -11.03 -21.09
CA ALA A 144 9.21 -11.39 -20.35
C ALA A 144 9.03 -12.67 -19.53
N ILE A 145 7.88 -12.86 -18.87
CA ILE A 145 7.57 -14.10 -18.14
C ILE A 145 7.49 -15.29 -19.12
N GLU A 146 6.88 -15.11 -20.27
CA GLU A 146 6.77 -16.16 -21.30
C GLU A 146 8.16 -16.59 -21.79
N ILE A 147 9.05 -15.66 -22.08
CA ILE A 147 10.45 -15.97 -22.45
C ILE A 147 11.17 -16.73 -21.32
N ILE A 148 10.97 -16.36 -20.06
CA ILE A 148 11.55 -17.06 -18.92
C ILE A 148 11.05 -18.51 -18.85
N LEU A 149 9.75 -18.72 -19.04
CA LEU A 149 9.15 -20.05 -19.05
C LEU A 149 9.70 -20.93 -20.19
N ASP A 150 9.96 -20.34 -21.36
CA ASP A 150 10.49 -21.06 -22.52
C ASP A 150 11.99 -21.34 -22.42
N THR A 151 12.72 -20.55 -21.64
CA THR A 151 14.18 -20.63 -21.59
C THR A 151 14.69 -21.50 -20.45
N LEU A 152 13.99 -21.52 -19.32
CA LEU A 152 14.44 -22.23 -18.14
C LEU A 152 14.03 -23.72 -18.17
N PRO A 153 14.79 -24.60 -17.51
CA PRO A 153 14.47 -26.04 -17.44
C PRO A 153 13.07 -26.31 -16.86
N GLU A 154 12.45 -27.39 -17.30
CA GLU A 154 11.09 -27.81 -16.89
C GLU A 154 10.89 -27.90 -15.37
N HIS A 155 11.94 -28.27 -14.62
CA HIS A 155 11.88 -28.43 -13.16
C HIS A 155 12.20 -27.16 -12.38
N THR A 156 12.28 -26.01 -13.06
CA THR A 156 12.54 -24.73 -12.39
C THR A 156 11.38 -24.34 -11.48
N ILE A 157 11.69 -24.00 -10.22
CA ILE A 157 10.73 -23.46 -9.27
C ILE A 157 10.58 -21.96 -9.50
N TYR A 158 9.35 -21.51 -9.72
CA TYR A 158 9.02 -20.11 -9.95
C TYR A 158 8.40 -19.51 -8.70
N VAL A 159 9.06 -18.53 -8.10
CA VAL A 159 8.53 -17.78 -6.95
C VAL A 159 8.13 -16.40 -7.43
N ALA A 160 6.83 -16.17 -7.57
CA ALA A 160 6.29 -14.92 -8.05
C ALA A 160 5.87 -13.98 -6.90
N THR A 161 6.25 -12.70 -7.00
CA THR A 161 5.83 -11.68 -6.03
C THR A 161 4.33 -11.41 -6.16
N THR A 162 3.71 -10.98 -5.06
CA THR A 162 2.28 -10.63 -5.07
C THR A 162 1.95 -9.55 -6.11
N GLY A 163 0.75 -9.60 -6.66
CA GLY A 163 0.23 -8.61 -7.58
C GLY A 163 0.04 -9.12 -9.00
N ARG A 164 0.46 -8.32 -9.98
CA ARG A 164 0.20 -8.66 -11.40
C ARG A 164 1.10 -9.79 -11.91
N ALA A 165 2.36 -9.85 -11.48
CA ALA A 165 3.29 -10.87 -11.93
C ALA A 165 2.79 -12.30 -11.62
N THR A 166 2.33 -12.53 -10.40
CA THR A 166 1.70 -13.81 -10.00
C THR A 166 0.51 -14.17 -10.87
N ARG A 167 -0.38 -13.20 -11.17
CA ARG A 167 -1.56 -13.46 -12.01
C ARG A 167 -1.18 -13.73 -13.46
N GLU A 168 -0.22 -12.99 -14.00
CA GLU A 168 0.27 -13.18 -15.37
C GLU A 168 0.92 -14.55 -15.52
N LEU A 169 1.76 -14.98 -14.56
CA LEU A 169 2.33 -16.32 -14.53
C LEU A 169 1.22 -17.39 -14.48
N TYR A 170 0.23 -17.22 -13.59
CA TYR A 170 -0.91 -18.14 -13.50
C TYR A 170 -1.64 -18.26 -14.85
N PHE A 171 -2.06 -17.14 -15.44
CA PHE A 171 -2.79 -17.16 -16.71
C PHE A 171 -1.96 -17.66 -17.90
N LEU A 172 -0.65 -17.42 -17.90
CA LEU A 172 0.25 -18.00 -18.90
C LEU A 172 0.26 -19.53 -18.83
N ARG A 173 0.40 -20.11 -17.61
CA ARG A 173 0.33 -21.57 -17.40
C ARG A 173 -1.02 -22.14 -17.84
N GLU A 174 -2.14 -21.52 -17.43
CA GLU A 174 -3.48 -21.95 -17.86
C GLU A 174 -3.63 -21.93 -19.38
N ARG A 175 -3.19 -20.86 -20.05
CA ARG A 175 -3.24 -20.72 -21.50
C ARG A 175 -2.39 -21.79 -22.22
N ARG A 176 -1.26 -22.15 -21.63
CA ARG A 176 -0.33 -23.18 -22.12
C ARG A 176 -0.76 -24.60 -21.73
N LYS A 177 -1.83 -24.75 -20.95
CA LYS A 177 -2.29 -26.02 -20.37
C LYS A 177 -1.20 -26.74 -19.58
N GLU A 178 -0.36 -26.00 -18.89
CA GLU A 178 0.70 -26.49 -18.01
C GLU A 178 0.20 -26.50 -16.56
N GLY A 179 0.76 -27.41 -15.75
CA GLY A 179 0.43 -27.48 -14.32
C GLY A 179 1.18 -26.41 -13.51
N HIS A 180 0.71 -26.19 -12.28
CA HIS A 180 1.30 -25.24 -11.31
C HIS A 180 2.21 -25.91 -10.26
N GLY A 181 2.65 -27.15 -10.50
CA GLY A 181 3.40 -27.94 -9.52
C GLY A 181 4.76 -27.35 -9.12
N HIS A 182 5.31 -26.45 -9.91
CA HIS A 182 6.57 -25.77 -9.68
C HIS A 182 6.41 -24.26 -9.44
N ASP A 183 5.17 -23.76 -9.28
CA ASP A 183 4.89 -22.34 -9.11
C ASP A 183 4.52 -22.01 -7.66
N PHE A 184 5.30 -21.16 -7.00
CA PHE A 184 4.91 -20.53 -5.73
C PHE A 184 4.29 -19.16 -6.02
N LEU A 185 2.97 -19.13 -6.10
CA LEU A 185 2.19 -17.95 -6.45
C LEU A 185 1.83 -17.16 -5.18
N ASN A 186 2.67 -16.20 -4.82
CA ASN A 186 2.43 -15.37 -3.64
C ASN A 186 1.32 -14.34 -3.93
N VAL A 187 0.12 -14.57 -3.40
CA VAL A 187 -1.05 -13.71 -3.64
C VAL A 187 -1.29 -12.66 -2.56
N GLY A 188 -0.66 -12.76 -1.40
CA GLY A 188 -1.02 -11.96 -0.21
C GLY A 188 0.08 -11.14 0.43
N ALA A 189 1.28 -11.68 0.59
CA ALA A 189 2.33 -11.03 1.37
C ALA A 189 3.31 -10.27 0.47
N MET A 190 3.20 -8.95 0.40
CA MET A 190 4.13 -8.12 -0.38
C MET A 190 5.53 -8.13 0.25
N GLY A 191 6.56 -8.25 -0.59
CA GLY A 191 7.95 -8.19 -0.17
C GLY A 191 8.51 -9.48 0.46
N HIS A 192 7.70 -10.54 0.57
CA HIS A 192 8.09 -11.80 1.21
C HIS A 192 8.24 -12.99 0.25
N ALA A 193 8.38 -12.74 -1.05
CA ALA A 193 8.55 -13.81 -2.03
C ALA A 193 9.91 -14.54 -1.92
N SER A 194 10.90 -13.89 -1.34
CA SER A 194 12.27 -14.40 -1.21
C SER A 194 12.68 -14.73 0.23
N SER A 195 11.78 -14.63 1.18
CA SER A 195 12.04 -14.87 2.62
C SER A 195 11.53 -16.21 3.13
#